data_5e8a9082b090604883163db3aa4e48eb
#
_entry.id   5e8a9082b090604883163db3aa4e48eb
#
_cell.length_a   1.000
_cell.length_b   1.000
_cell.length_c   1.000
_cell.angle_alpha   90.00
_cell.angle_beta   90.00
_cell.angle_gamma   90.00
#
_symmetry.space_group_name_H-M   'P 1'
#
loop_
_entity.id
_entity.type
_entity.pdbx_description
1 polymer ?
#
loop_
_entity_poly.entity_id
_entity_poly.type
_entity_poly.pdbx_seq_one_letter_code
_entity_poly.pdbx_strand_id
1 'polypeptide(L)'
;QNNYKFKKINHSFFYIPIIILYILVINLELNNIRNFKERFIKYINLEDSNFLNDEDLFFVNKASNLFKEEKCIQLFTNDSALLYLLKKPSCSKFYFVFSIGSIKNQNIFIKELKKANFIVLNGRTDNWVFDLKVKYPNIISFIEKNYEDYKKIGNRLIMIKKN
;
A
#
# COMPACT_ATOMS: atom_id res chain seq x y z
N GLN A 1 -67.16 37.78 -19.38
CA GLN A 1 -65.74 37.72 -19.83
C GLN A 1 -64.84 37.98 -18.62
N ASN A 2 -64.27 36.93 -18.08
CA ASN A 2 -63.29 37.04 -16.98
C ASN A 2 -61.92 37.33 -17.54
N ASN A 3 -61.45 38.57 -17.42
CA ASN A 3 -60.09 38.96 -17.72
C ASN A 3 -59.16 38.53 -16.59
N TYR A 4 -58.53 37.37 -16.71
CA TYR A 4 -57.39 36.99 -15.87
C TYR A 4 -56.16 37.84 -16.25
N LYS A 5 -55.89 38.90 -15.50
CA LYS A 5 -54.63 39.61 -15.54
C LYS A 5 -53.55 38.72 -15.01
N PHE A 6 -52.74 38.14 -15.86
CA PHE A 6 -51.50 37.47 -15.45
C PHE A 6 -50.59 38.50 -14.73
N LYS A 7 -50.45 38.34 -13.44
CA LYS A 7 -49.53 39.13 -12.62
C LYS A 7 -48.12 38.86 -13.17
N LYS A 8 -47.45 39.87 -13.68
CA LYS A 8 -46.08 39.80 -14.21
C LYS A 8 -45.18 39.31 -13.07
N ILE A 9 -44.81 38.04 -13.07
CA ILE A 9 -43.92 37.46 -12.06
C ILE A 9 -42.55 38.12 -12.27
N ASN A 10 -42.09 38.81 -11.22
CA ASN A 10 -40.80 39.51 -11.27
C ASN A 10 -39.69 38.47 -11.27
N HIS A 11 -39.12 38.16 -12.43
CA HIS A 11 -38.10 37.13 -12.62
C HIS A 11 -36.86 37.32 -11.75
N SER A 12 -36.65 38.54 -11.23
CA SER A 12 -35.55 38.84 -10.30
C SER A 12 -35.54 37.94 -9.03
N PHE A 13 -36.73 37.48 -8.59
CA PHE A 13 -36.84 36.61 -7.43
C PHE A 13 -36.22 35.21 -7.63
N PHE A 14 -36.11 34.74 -8.87
CA PHE A 14 -35.52 33.43 -9.19
C PHE A 14 -33.99 33.45 -9.22
N TYR A 15 -33.37 34.60 -9.44
CA TYR A 15 -31.91 34.72 -9.50
C TYR A 15 -31.25 34.75 -8.10
N ILE A 16 -31.97 35.26 -7.11
CA ILE A 16 -31.43 35.35 -5.73
C ILE A 16 -31.02 33.99 -5.16
N PRO A 17 -31.86 32.93 -5.17
CA PRO A 17 -31.46 31.62 -4.65
C PRO A 17 -30.32 31.00 -5.48
N ILE A 18 -30.26 31.25 -6.78
CA ILE A 18 -29.17 30.75 -7.64
C ILE A 18 -27.84 31.41 -7.26
N ILE A 19 -27.84 32.71 -7.03
CA ILE A 19 -26.65 33.45 -6.58
C ILE A 19 -26.19 32.98 -5.20
N ILE A 20 -27.13 32.78 -4.27
CA ILE A 20 -26.81 32.26 -2.93
C ILE A 20 -26.19 30.86 -3.03
N LEU A 21 -26.78 29.97 -3.83
CA LEU A 21 -26.27 28.62 -4.04
C LEU A 21 -24.85 28.66 -4.65
N TYR A 22 -24.61 29.52 -5.62
CA TYR A 22 -23.30 29.69 -6.24
C TYR A 22 -22.24 30.18 -5.24
N ILE A 23 -22.57 31.15 -4.39
CA ILE A 23 -21.69 31.64 -3.32
C ILE A 23 -21.38 30.52 -2.30
N LEU A 24 -22.38 29.72 -1.94
CA LEU A 24 -22.19 28.59 -1.01
C LEU A 24 -21.26 27.54 -1.61
N VAL A 25 -21.44 27.17 -2.87
CA VAL A 25 -20.57 26.19 -3.57
C VAL A 25 -19.14 26.71 -3.65
N ILE A 26 -18.92 27.96 -4.04
CA ILE A 26 -17.58 28.56 -4.07
C ILE A 26 -16.92 28.55 -2.71
N ASN A 27 -17.64 28.92 -1.65
CA ASN A 27 -17.07 28.90 -0.29
C ASN A 27 -16.69 27.50 0.17
N LEU A 28 -17.49 26.48 -0.18
CA LEU A 28 -17.17 25.07 0.13
C LEU A 28 -15.92 24.61 -0.62
N GLU A 29 -15.79 24.95 -1.90
CA GLU A 29 -14.62 24.60 -2.69
C GLU A 29 -13.36 25.32 -2.21
N LEU A 30 -13.44 26.61 -1.90
CA LEU A 30 -12.29 27.38 -1.37
C LEU A 30 -11.81 26.84 -0.02
N ASN A 31 -12.72 26.43 0.87
CA ASN A 31 -12.37 25.80 2.13
C ASN A 31 -11.69 24.43 1.91
N ASN A 32 -12.18 23.65 0.96
CA ASN A 32 -11.57 22.37 0.60
C ASN A 32 -10.16 22.55 0.04
N ILE A 33 -9.95 23.54 -0.83
CA ILE A 33 -8.63 23.84 -1.41
C ILE A 33 -7.66 24.32 -0.33
N ARG A 34 -8.10 25.20 0.58
CA ARG A 34 -7.26 25.66 1.70
C ARG A 34 -6.90 24.51 2.63
N ASN A 35 -7.86 23.67 3.00
CA ASN A 35 -7.62 22.50 3.84
C ASN A 35 -6.72 21.49 3.15
N PHE A 36 -6.84 21.33 1.81
CA PHE A 36 -5.94 20.50 1.02
C PHE A 36 -4.52 21.05 1.05
N LYS A 37 -4.32 22.35 0.83
CA LYS A 37 -2.99 22.98 0.88
C LYS A 37 -2.31 22.81 2.24
N GLU A 38 -3.05 23.04 3.32
CA GLU A 38 -2.53 22.88 4.69
C GLU A 38 -2.15 21.42 4.99
N ARG A 39 -3.04 20.47 4.60
CA ARG A 39 -2.76 19.03 4.73
C ARG A 39 -1.56 18.62 3.87
N PHE A 40 -1.49 19.09 2.64
CA PHE A 40 -0.40 18.78 1.71
C PHE A 40 0.95 19.25 2.24
N ILE A 41 1.04 20.49 2.74
CA ILE A 41 2.26 21.03 3.36
C ILE A 41 2.64 20.22 4.61
N LYS A 42 1.64 19.85 5.41
CA LYS A 42 1.86 18.98 6.58
C LYS A 42 2.42 17.62 6.14
N TYR A 43 1.83 16.99 5.11
CA TYR A 43 2.28 15.68 4.62
C TYR A 43 3.68 15.69 4.01
N ILE A 44 4.05 16.75 3.27
CA ILE A 44 5.40 16.86 2.68
C ILE A 44 6.49 16.96 3.76
N ASN A 45 6.18 17.56 4.90
CA ASN A 45 7.12 17.76 5.99
C ASN A 45 7.11 16.63 7.02
N LEU A 46 6.27 15.60 6.83
CA LEU A 46 6.29 14.43 7.71
C LEU A 46 7.47 13.52 7.36
N GLU A 47 8.18 13.06 8.37
CA GLU A 47 9.16 12.00 8.20
C GLU A 47 8.47 10.68 7.83
N ASP A 48 9.17 9.81 7.10
CA ASP A 48 8.68 8.49 6.71
C ASP A 48 8.17 7.68 7.92
N SER A 49 8.78 7.87 9.08
CA SER A 49 8.36 7.27 10.35
C SER A 49 6.93 7.57 10.77
N ASN A 50 6.39 8.74 10.37
CA ASN A 50 5.01 9.13 10.71
C ASN A 50 3.93 8.37 9.90
N PHE A 51 4.33 7.69 8.82
CA PHE A 51 3.42 6.89 7.98
C PHE A 51 3.46 5.40 8.32
N LEU A 52 4.34 5.01 9.24
CA LEU A 52 4.53 3.64 9.67
C LEU A 52 3.79 3.39 10.98
N ASN A 53 3.27 2.19 11.11
CA ASN A 53 2.91 1.69 12.43
C ASN A 53 4.18 1.28 13.20
N ASP A 54 4.06 1.19 14.52
CA ASP A 54 5.18 0.87 15.40
C ASP A 54 5.85 -0.48 15.04
N GLU A 55 5.08 -1.42 14.53
CA GLU A 55 5.57 -2.74 14.14
C GLU A 55 6.47 -2.66 12.89
N ASP A 56 6.06 -1.89 11.90
CA ASP A 56 6.84 -1.68 10.68
C ASP A 56 8.12 -0.91 10.99
N LEU A 57 8.02 0.12 11.81
CA LEU A 57 9.17 0.90 12.25
C LEU A 57 10.17 0.03 13.02
N PHE A 58 9.68 -0.79 13.95
CA PHE A 58 10.50 -1.74 14.68
C PHE A 58 11.21 -2.73 13.75
N PHE A 59 10.47 -3.30 12.79
CA PHE A 59 11.03 -4.22 11.81
C PHE A 59 12.12 -3.54 10.97
N VAL A 60 11.85 -2.37 10.39
CA VAL A 60 12.81 -1.64 9.55
C VAL A 60 14.09 -1.33 10.33
N ASN A 61 13.97 -0.83 11.56
CA ASN A 61 15.13 -0.51 12.41
C ASN A 61 15.99 -1.72 12.71
N LYS A 62 15.38 -2.89 12.93
CA LYS A 62 16.11 -4.14 13.27
C LYS A 62 16.65 -4.88 12.05
N ALA A 63 15.97 -4.76 10.89
CA ALA A 63 16.31 -5.50 9.67
C ALA A 63 17.23 -4.74 8.73
N SER A 64 17.31 -3.40 8.80
CA SER A 64 18.11 -2.58 7.89
C SER A 64 19.57 -2.99 7.83
N ASN A 65 20.19 -3.26 8.99
CA ASN A 65 21.58 -3.70 9.04
C ASN A 65 21.79 -5.09 8.45
N LEU A 66 20.80 -5.97 8.58
CA LEU A 66 20.84 -7.32 8.04
C LEU A 66 20.89 -7.32 6.51
N PHE A 67 20.13 -6.41 5.92
CA PHE A 67 20.02 -6.32 4.45
C PHE A 67 21.02 -5.36 3.82
N LYS A 68 21.90 -4.73 4.60
CA LYS A 68 22.78 -3.67 4.12
C LYS A 68 23.57 -4.06 2.88
N GLU A 69 24.16 -5.23 2.86
CA GLU A 69 25.01 -5.71 1.77
C GLU A 69 24.23 -6.44 0.66
N GLU A 70 22.93 -6.65 0.86
CA GLU A 70 22.10 -7.34 -0.11
C GLU A 70 21.78 -6.47 -1.32
N LYS A 71 21.88 -7.02 -2.53
CA LYS A 71 21.51 -6.33 -3.76
C LYS A 71 20.01 -6.15 -3.91
N CYS A 72 19.25 -7.12 -3.44
CA CYS A 72 17.79 -7.12 -3.44
C CYS A 72 17.26 -8.01 -2.32
N ILE A 73 16.05 -7.81 -1.89
CA ILE A 73 15.32 -8.68 -0.97
C ILE A 73 13.97 -9.05 -1.57
N GLN A 74 13.45 -10.21 -1.22
CA GLN A 74 12.11 -10.57 -1.67
C GLN A 74 11.13 -10.51 -0.50
N LEU A 75 10.12 -9.68 -0.64
CA LEU A 75 8.98 -9.70 0.27
C LEU A 75 7.93 -10.67 -0.26
N PHE A 76 7.46 -11.54 0.60
CA PHE A 76 6.28 -12.36 0.40
C PHE A 76 5.21 -11.92 1.38
N THR A 77 4.93 -10.63 1.36
CA THR A 77 3.97 -9.92 2.20
C THR A 77 3.18 -8.95 1.32
N ASN A 78 2.18 -8.29 1.91
CA ASN A 78 1.44 -7.23 1.23
C ASN A 78 2.04 -5.83 1.46
N ASP A 79 3.13 -5.74 2.22
CA ASP A 79 3.71 -4.48 2.69
C ASP A 79 4.81 -4.01 1.74
N SER A 80 4.45 -3.64 0.51
CA SER A 80 5.42 -3.17 -0.49
C SER A 80 6.20 -1.92 -0.04
N ALA A 81 5.65 -1.11 0.86
CA ALA A 81 6.32 0.05 1.44
C ALA A 81 7.63 -0.33 2.17
N LEU A 82 7.74 -1.55 2.69
CA LEU A 82 8.95 -2.02 3.35
C LEU A 82 10.19 -2.03 2.43
N LEU A 83 10.02 -2.29 1.12
CA LEU A 83 11.13 -2.22 0.17
C LEU A 83 11.72 -0.81 0.10
N TYR A 84 10.84 0.19 0.03
CA TYR A 84 11.24 1.60 0.02
C TYR A 84 11.96 1.97 1.31
N LEU A 85 11.41 1.62 2.46
CA LEU A 85 11.97 1.94 3.78
C LEU A 85 13.30 1.23 4.06
N LEU A 86 13.43 -0.01 3.62
CA LEU A 86 14.69 -0.76 3.68
C LEU A 86 15.70 -0.33 2.61
N LYS A 87 15.30 0.58 1.69
CA LYS A 87 16.10 1.05 0.55
C LYS A 87 16.64 -0.09 -0.29
N LYS A 88 15.82 -1.11 -0.52
CA LYS A 88 16.17 -2.30 -1.29
C LYS A 88 15.15 -2.58 -2.38
N PRO A 89 15.59 -2.91 -3.61
CA PRO A 89 14.69 -3.35 -4.65
C PRO A 89 14.19 -4.77 -4.36
N SER A 90 13.04 -5.11 -4.95
CA SER A 90 12.58 -6.50 -5.01
C SER A 90 13.50 -7.33 -5.89
N CYS A 91 13.78 -8.59 -5.52
CA CYS A 91 14.53 -9.52 -6.35
C CYS A 91 13.70 -10.01 -7.56
N SER A 92 12.40 -9.86 -7.53
CA SER A 92 11.50 -10.19 -8.61
C SER A 92 10.69 -8.97 -9.06
N LYS A 93 10.10 -9.05 -10.24
CA LYS A 93 9.12 -8.06 -10.70
C LYS A 93 7.80 -8.06 -9.90
N PHE A 94 7.59 -9.08 -9.08
CA PHE A 94 6.42 -9.23 -8.24
C PHE A 94 6.75 -8.72 -6.83
N TYR A 95 6.47 -7.46 -6.59
CA TYR A 95 6.57 -6.84 -5.26
C TYR A 95 5.29 -6.97 -4.43
N PHE A 96 4.25 -7.56 -5.02
CA PHE A 96 2.94 -7.73 -4.41
C PHE A 96 2.45 -9.17 -4.62
N VAL A 97 2.23 -9.89 -3.52
CA VAL A 97 1.94 -11.33 -3.53
C VAL A 97 0.69 -11.68 -4.34
N PHE A 98 -0.35 -10.86 -4.26
CA PHE A 98 -1.60 -11.13 -4.96
C PHE A 98 -1.48 -11.11 -6.50
N SER A 99 -0.44 -10.49 -7.05
CA SER A 99 -0.22 -10.48 -8.50
C SER A 99 0.31 -11.80 -9.06
N ILE A 100 0.62 -12.78 -8.19
CA ILE A 100 1.29 -14.05 -8.57
C ILE A 100 0.26 -15.18 -8.84
N GLY A 101 -1.03 -14.94 -8.73
CA GLY A 101 -2.10 -15.96 -8.67
C GLY A 101 -2.08 -17.07 -9.74
N SER A 102 -1.63 -16.80 -10.99
CA SER A 102 -1.60 -17.83 -12.03
C SER A 102 -0.36 -18.74 -11.92
N ILE A 103 -0.48 -20.01 -12.32
CA ILE A 103 0.63 -20.98 -12.36
C ILE A 103 1.81 -20.42 -13.18
N LYS A 104 1.54 -19.75 -14.29
CA LYS A 104 2.56 -19.10 -15.11
C LYS A 104 3.35 -18.06 -14.30
N ASN A 105 2.66 -17.21 -13.57
CA ASN A 105 3.29 -16.19 -12.73
C ASN A 105 4.05 -16.81 -11.55
N GLN A 106 3.55 -17.88 -10.95
CA GLN A 106 4.25 -18.62 -9.90
C GLN A 106 5.58 -19.17 -10.41
N ASN A 107 5.61 -19.76 -11.59
CA ASN A 107 6.84 -20.28 -12.20
C ASN A 107 7.86 -19.18 -12.51
N ILE A 108 7.39 -18.03 -13.00
CA ILE A 108 8.24 -16.85 -13.23
C ILE A 108 8.80 -16.35 -11.89
N PHE A 109 7.95 -16.22 -10.87
CA PHE A 109 8.37 -15.79 -9.55
C PHE A 109 9.43 -16.71 -8.96
N ILE A 110 9.23 -18.04 -8.99
CA ILE A 110 10.20 -19.02 -8.51
C ILE A 110 11.55 -18.88 -9.23
N LYS A 111 11.53 -18.65 -10.54
CA LYS A 111 12.76 -18.42 -11.31
C LYS A 111 13.52 -17.17 -10.83
N GLU A 112 12.79 -16.10 -10.56
CA GLU A 112 13.37 -14.84 -10.09
C GLU A 112 13.79 -14.93 -8.61
N LEU A 113 13.02 -15.66 -7.79
CA LEU A 113 13.30 -15.88 -6.38
C LEU A 113 14.65 -16.53 -6.11
N LYS A 114 15.18 -17.32 -7.05
CA LYS A 114 16.52 -17.90 -6.95
C LYS A 114 17.64 -16.88 -6.77
N LYS A 115 17.40 -15.61 -7.13
CA LYS A 115 18.33 -14.49 -6.95
C LYS A 115 18.34 -13.93 -5.54
N ALA A 116 17.28 -14.19 -4.75
CA ALA A 116 17.15 -13.66 -3.41
C ALA A 116 17.94 -14.52 -2.42
N ASN A 117 18.79 -13.89 -1.62
CA ASN A 117 19.40 -14.54 -0.47
C ASN A 117 18.43 -14.55 0.72
N PHE A 118 17.62 -13.50 0.84
CA PHE A 118 16.64 -13.37 1.91
C PHE A 118 15.22 -13.21 1.38
N ILE A 119 14.31 -13.87 2.08
CA ILE A 119 12.86 -13.73 1.90
C ILE A 119 12.27 -13.25 3.22
N VAL A 120 11.35 -12.30 3.16
CA VAL A 120 10.57 -11.87 4.31
C VAL A 120 9.13 -12.33 4.14
N LEU A 121 8.70 -13.17 5.06
CA LEU A 121 7.32 -13.65 5.19
C LEU A 121 6.61 -12.82 6.26
N ASN A 122 5.33 -12.54 6.05
CA ASN A 122 4.51 -11.99 7.12
C ASN A 122 4.10 -13.13 8.07
N GLY A 123 4.58 -13.06 9.30
CA GLY A 123 4.30 -14.07 10.34
C GLY A 123 2.92 -13.95 10.97
N ARG A 124 1.99 -13.22 10.37
CA ARG A 124 0.61 -13.15 10.87
C ARG A 124 -0.07 -14.49 10.74
N THR A 125 -0.21 -15.15 11.88
CA THR A 125 -1.07 -16.31 12.19
C THR A 125 -0.95 -17.52 11.26
N ASP A 126 -1.03 -18.70 11.82
CA ASP A 126 -1.05 -20.01 11.14
C ASP A 126 -2.04 -20.07 9.95
N ASN A 127 -3.14 -19.33 10.03
CA ASN A 127 -4.14 -19.21 8.98
C ASN A 127 -3.60 -18.54 7.69
N TRP A 128 -2.68 -17.58 7.81
CA TRP A 128 -2.14 -16.88 6.64
C TRP A 128 -1.13 -17.76 5.88
N VAL A 129 -0.31 -18.52 6.57
CA VAL A 129 0.60 -19.50 5.96
C VAL A 129 -0.19 -20.62 5.28
N PHE A 130 -1.29 -21.06 5.90
CA PHE A 130 -2.20 -22.03 5.28
C PHE A 130 -2.82 -21.51 4.01
N ASP A 131 -3.34 -20.29 4.01
CA ASP A 131 -3.87 -19.63 2.81
C ASP A 131 -2.84 -19.50 1.69
N LEU A 132 -1.58 -19.25 2.02
CA LEU A 132 -0.51 -19.20 1.04
C LEU A 132 -0.18 -20.58 0.47
N LYS A 133 -0.19 -21.64 1.27
CA LYS A 133 -0.01 -23.01 0.79
C LYS A 133 -1.11 -23.41 -0.18
N VAL A 134 -2.35 -23.00 0.08
CA VAL A 134 -3.49 -23.26 -0.79
C VAL A 134 -3.40 -22.43 -2.07
N LYS A 135 -3.10 -21.15 -1.97
CA LYS A 135 -3.09 -20.22 -3.13
C LYS A 135 -1.84 -20.35 -4.00
N TYR A 136 -0.69 -20.63 -3.36
CA TYR A 136 0.62 -20.63 -4.01
C TYR A 136 1.45 -21.87 -3.68
N PRO A 137 0.92 -23.09 -3.87
CA PRO A 137 1.56 -24.32 -3.41
C PRO A 137 2.97 -24.51 -3.96
N ASN A 138 3.19 -24.17 -5.24
CA ASN A 138 4.50 -24.32 -5.87
C ASN A 138 5.55 -23.37 -5.27
N ILE A 139 5.14 -22.14 -4.94
CA ILE A 139 6.05 -21.15 -4.34
C ILE A 139 6.41 -21.58 -2.93
N ILE A 140 5.43 -21.96 -2.12
CA ILE A 140 5.68 -22.37 -0.74
C ILE A 140 6.55 -23.62 -0.71
N SER A 141 6.26 -24.63 -1.53
CA SER A 141 7.11 -25.83 -1.65
C SER A 141 8.56 -25.48 -2.05
N PHE A 142 8.71 -24.51 -2.97
CA PHE A 142 10.05 -24.03 -3.36
C PHE A 142 10.77 -23.35 -2.21
N ILE A 143 10.07 -22.49 -1.44
CA ILE A 143 10.63 -21.78 -0.28
C ILE A 143 11.04 -22.78 0.79
N GLU A 144 10.17 -23.70 1.21
CA GLU A 144 10.45 -24.72 2.23
C GLU A 144 11.66 -25.60 1.86
N LYS A 145 11.83 -25.90 0.57
CA LYS A 145 12.96 -26.70 0.08
C LYS A 145 14.28 -25.93 0.08
N ASN A 146 14.27 -24.66 -0.28
CA ASN A 146 15.50 -23.92 -0.61
C ASN A 146 15.87 -22.85 0.41
N TYR A 147 15.00 -22.57 1.39
CA TYR A 147 15.23 -21.57 2.43
C TYR A 147 14.99 -22.19 3.79
N GLU A 148 15.60 -21.57 4.79
CA GLU A 148 15.43 -21.94 6.21
C GLU A 148 15.17 -20.68 7.03
N ASP A 149 14.56 -20.86 8.20
CA ASP A 149 14.27 -19.79 9.14
C ASP A 149 15.58 -19.21 9.67
N TYR A 150 15.76 -17.90 9.45
CA TYR A 150 16.93 -17.20 9.92
C TYR A 150 16.66 -16.38 11.18
N LYS A 151 15.63 -15.52 11.14
CA LYS A 151 15.31 -14.60 12.24
C LYS A 151 13.86 -14.17 12.20
N LYS A 152 13.23 -14.15 13.39
CA LYS A 152 11.90 -13.55 13.56
C LYS A 152 12.04 -12.15 14.17
N ILE A 153 11.40 -11.15 13.57
CA ILE A 153 11.36 -9.76 14.05
C ILE A 153 9.90 -9.33 14.07
N GLY A 154 9.33 -9.16 15.26
CA GLY A 154 7.89 -8.92 15.40
C GLY A 154 7.10 -10.07 14.78
N ASN A 155 6.15 -9.73 13.93
CA ASN A 155 5.32 -10.70 13.21
C ASN A 155 5.94 -11.18 11.89
N ARG A 156 7.18 -10.79 11.57
CA ARG A 156 7.83 -11.14 10.31
C ARG A 156 8.92 -12.19 10.51
N LEU A 157 8.87 -13.19 9.66
CA LEU A 157 9.90 -14.23 9.57
C LEU A 157 10.83 -13.89 8.40
N ILE A 158 12.10 -13.78 8.70
CA ILE A 158 13.17 -13.65 7.70
C ILE A 158 13.73 -15.07 7.49
N MET A 159 13.71 -15.48 6.24
CA MET A 159 14.31 -16.73 5.82
C MET A 159 15.57 -16.47 4.99
N ILE A 160 16.56 -17.32 5.14
CA ILE A 160 17.82 -17.28 4.36
C ILE A 160 17.88 -18.48 3.43
N LYS A 161 18.50 -18.27 2.28
CA LYS A 161 18.74 -19.33 1.31
C LYS A 161 19.70 -20.36 1.91
N LYS A 162 19.34 -21.63 1.81
CA LYS A 162 20.21 -22.75 2.18
C LYS A 162 21.44 -22.79 1.29
N ASN A 163 22.61 -23.06 1.87
CA ASN A 163 23.86 -23.27 1.14
C ASN A 163 23.84 -24.57 0.33
#